data_e99071ebccad689caada9854b1796180
#
_entry.id   e99071ebccad689caada9854b1796180
#
_cell.length_a   1.000
_cell.length_b   1.000
_cell.length_c   1.000
_cell.angle_alpha   90.00
_cell.angle_beta   90.00
_cell.angle_gamma   90.00
#
_symmetry.space_group_name_H-M   'P 1'
#
loop_
_entity.id
_entity.type
_entity.pdbx_description
1 polymer ?
#
loop_
_entity_poly.entity_id
_entity_poly.type
_entity_poly.pdbx_seq_one_letter_code
_entity_poly.pdbx_strand_id
1 'polypeptide(L)'
;MNVMYRFLGIWLLVACALCFASCGKAYYNVIPESSPAIASFDFTQMASEAGEDAKAMTDILPLKSGIDFSQPAYGFISPNGYYGVVVAVNDEDDLAREIQKSHDFSAVDRSSDLHWALWKSNWQLAWNDEALLMLGPVVACEQSFMRRTVSAMFNSSKGIDRSPLFESLEKQGGNAKMVARLSCLPALLRGMLALQCSGSVDADSVILESSCIIADGGRIVMDNELKTTDGGNPAKASGLKQYNGGMSGERLAGNTKAFMLMGMDGEKFAERLGSEKSAKGLFAVLKSTTVMGKVIAAIRGDALFSLEDIDKDGNVSLHIVADVKDPAFMDSISQYKKNNPQEHIVKTPDGGYECRVGGKYFAFGIRKDGKLVCRYGKKAELQGEEKSVQAFAAGAKGEMCHAKFFLPEFVGTPFFAGLLGGKTDGLLRKYSGITYSFSDEGRSKIVLEPIKQVK
;
A
#
# COMPACT_ATOMS: atom_id res chain seq x y z
N MET A 1 -48.19 -11.38 -46.54
CA MET A 1 -47.73 -9.98 -46.55
C MET A 1 -47.47 -9.39 -45.17
N ASN A 2 -47.98 -9.94 -44.07
CA ASN A 2 -47.81 -9.37 -42.71
C ASN A 2 -46.58 -9.79 -41.92
N VAL A 3 -45.83 -10.80 -42.32
CA VAL A 3 -44.66 -11.28 -41.58
C VAL A 3 -43.39 -10.49 -41.96
N MET A 4 -43.28 -10.09 -43.23
CA MET A 4 -42.14 -9.32 -43.76
C MET A 4 -42.08 -7.91 -43.17
N TYR A 5 -43.24 -7.24 -42.95
CA TYR A 5 -43.27 -5.93 -42.31
C TYR A 5 -42.99 -5.95 -40.82
N ARG A 6 -43.26 -7.08 -40.14
CA ARG A 6 -42.84 -7.27 -38.73
C ARG A 6 -41.34 -7.49 -38.59
N PHE A 7 -40.72 -8.23 -39.53
CA PHE A 7 -39.28 -8.39 -39.55
C PHE A 7 -38.54 -7.08 -39.88
N LEU A 8 -39.06 -6.30 -40.84
CA LEU A 8 -38.48 -5.01 -41.18
C LEU A 8 -38.59 -4.00 -40.01
N GLY A 9 -39.71 -4.03 -39.29
CA GLY A 9 -39.92 -3.16 -38.08
C GLY A 9 -38.99 -3.50 -36.93
N ILE A 10 -38.72 -4.81 -36.73
CA ILE A 10 -37.74 -5.26 -35.67
C ILE A 10 -36.32 -4.90 -36.09
N TRP A 11 -35.94 -5.04 -37.34
CA TRP A 11 -34.62 -4.63 -37.85
C TRP A 11 -34.41 -3.11 -37.79
N LEU A 12 -35.48 -2.33 -38.06
CA LEU A 12 -35.42 -0.86 -37.94
C LEU A 12 -35.29 -0.45 -36.47
N LEU A 13 -35.99 -1.11 -35.52
CA LEU A 13 -35.85 -0.88 -34.09
C LEU A 13 -34.48 -1.26 -33.55
N VAL A 14 -33.90 -2.38 -34.02
CA VAL A 14 -32.55 -2.80 -33.68
C VAL A 14 -31.52 -1.85 -34.29
N ALA A 15 -31.71 -1.40 -35.54
CA ALA A 15 -30.85 -0.40 -36.16
C ALA A 15 -30.95 0.98 -35.46
N CYS A 16 -32.15 1.42 -35.05
CA CYS A 16 -32.33 2.60 -34.25
C CYS A 16 -31.71 2.45 -32.85
N ALA A 17 -31.85 1.31 -32.17
CA ALA A 17 -31.19 1.04 -30.88
C ALA A 17 -29.66 1.03 -31.00
N LEU A 18 -29.11 0.56 -32.12
CA LEU A 18 -27.68 0.64 -32.43
C LEU A 18 -27.21 2.06 -32.80
N CYS A 19 -28.08 2.91 -33.31
CA CYS A 19 -27.81 4.34 -33.57
C CYS A 19 -27.95 5.21 -32.31
N PHE A 20 -28.67 4.74 -31.29
CA PHE A 20 -28.73 5.38 -29.96
C PHE A 20 -27.69 4.82 -28.98
N ALA A 21 -26.86 3.83 -29.36
CA ALA A 21 -25.58 3.60 -28.72
C ALA A 21 -24.72 4.85 -29.04
N SER A 22 -24.94 5.90 -28.26
CA SER A 22 -24.23 7.16 -28.34
C SER A 22 -22.74 6.84 -28.43
N CYS A 23 -22.13 7.24 -29.53
CA CYS A 23 -20.69 7.26 -29.74
C CYS A 23 -20.05 8.37 -28.87
N GLY A 24 -20.58 8.63 -27.69
CA GLY A 24 -19.98 9.50 -26.67
C GLY A 24 -18.70 8.85 -26.15
N LYS A 25 -17.64 9.59 -26.09
CA LYS A 25 -16.40 9.15 -25.48
C LYS A 25 -16.68 8.89 -24.00
N ALA A 26 -16.41 7.66 -23.51
CA ALA A 26 -16.60 7.40 -22.10
C ALA A 26 -15.81 8.40 -21.25
N TYR A 27 -16.42 8.97 -20.21
CA TYR A 27 -15.85 10.05 -19.37
C TYR A 27 -14.44 9.75 -18.88
N TYR A 28 -14.11 8.48 -18.61
CA TYR A 28 -12.77 8.05 -18.17
C TYR A 28 -11.72 8.07 -19.29
N ASN A 29 -12.10 8.23 -20.55
CA ASN A 29 -11.17 8.28 -21.68
C ASN A 29 -10.44 9.64 -21.82
N VAL A 30 -10.65 10.55 -20.89
CA VAL A 30 -9.75 11.69 -20.67
C VAL A 30 -8.44 11.26 -20.01
N ILE A 31 -8.38 10.08 -19.38
CA ILE A 31 -7.16 9.52 -18.82
C ILE A 31 -6.26 9.03 -19.96
N PRO A 32 -4.97 9.40 -20.00
CA PRO A 32 -4.06 8.91 -21.03
C PRO A 32 -3.87 7.40 -21.04
N GLU A 33 -3.86 6.78 -22.22
CA GLU A 33 -3.56 5.35 -22.44
C GLU A 33 -2.26 4.91 -21.73
N SER A 34 -1.25 5.76 -21.72
CA SER A 34 0.08 5.50 -21.16
C SER A 34 0.22 5.78 -19.66
N SER A 35 -0.88 6.03 -18.94
CA SER A 35 -0.87 6.22 -17.48
C SER A 35 -0.30 4.98 -16.78
N PRO A 36 0.74 5.12 -15.93
CA PRO A 36 1.40 3.97 -15.29
C PRO A 36 0.63 3.39 -14.09
N ALA A 37 -0.42 4.07 -13.64
CA ALA A 37 -1.30 3.60 -12.58
C ALA A 37 -2.72 4.10 -12.81
N ILE A 38 -3.69 3.25 -12.48
CA ILE A 38 -5.11 3.57 -12.47
C ILE A 38 -5.81 2.85 -11.30
N ALA A 39 -6.75 3.55 -10.67
CA ALA A 39 -7.61 3.00 -9.62
C ALA A 39 -9.06 3.36 -9.91
N SER A 40 -9.99 2.52 -9.52
CA SER A 40 -11.45 2.72 -9.63
C SER A 40 -12.08 2.64 -8.25
N PHE A 41 -13.07 3.51 -7.98
CA PHE A 41 -13.80 3.59 -6.72
C PHE A 41 -15.30 3.64 -7.03
N ASP A 42 -16.03 2.59 -6.65
CA ASP A 42 -17.48 2.54 -6.72
C ASP A 42 -18.08 3.08 -5.41
N PHE A 43 -18.40 4.38 -5.41
CA PHE A 43 -18.94 5.05 -4.22
C PHE A 43 -20.31 4.54 -3.83
N THR A 44 -21.13 4.11 -4.78
CA THR A 44 -22.48 3.60 -4.51
C THR A 44 -22.39 2.28 -3.77
N GLN A 45 -21.56 1.38 -4.25
CA GLN A 45 -21.34 0.09 -3.61
C GLN A 45 -20.64 0.26 -2.25
N MET A 46 -19.60 1.10 -2.18
CA MET A 46 -18.92 1.41 -0.91
C MET A 46 -19.89 1.98 0.12
N ALA A 47 -20.79 2.88 -0.29
CA ALA A 47 -21.78 3.48 0.59
C ALA A 47 -22.80 2.46 1.09
N SER A 48 -23.26 1.54 0.24
CA SER A 48 -24.22 0.49 0.63
C SER A 48 -23.65 -0.50 1.64
N GLU A 49 -22.35 -0.78 1.57
CA GLU A 49 -21.66 -1.73 2.43
C GLU A 49 -21.10 -1.09 3.72
N ALA A 50 -20.74 0.19 3.67
CA ALA A 50 -20.22 0.93 4.83
C ALA A 50 -21.31 1.32 5.85
N GLY A 51 -22.60 1.23 5.52
CA GLY A 51 -23.70 1.58 6.41
C GLY A 51 -23.61 3.03 6.90
N GLU A 52 -23.63 3.26 8.23
CA GLU A 52 -23.54 4.61 8.82
C GLU A 52 -22.21 5.32 8.50
N ASP A 53 -21.15 4.60 8.20
CA ASP A 53 -19.85 5.16 7.80
C ASP A 53 -19.83 5.67 6.34
N ALA A 54 -20.83 5.33 5.53
CA ALA A 54 -20.98 5.79 4.15
C ALA A 54 -21.00 7.32 4.06
N LYS A 55 -21.68 7.97 5.01
CA LYS A 55 -21.74 9.44 5.08
C LYS A 55 -20.37 10.08 5.28
N ALA A 56 -19.52 9.47 6.11
CA ALA A 56 -18.15 9.95 6.32
C ALA A 56 -17.28 9.80 5.06
N MET A 57 -17.52 8.80 4.21
CA MET A 57 -16.81 8.63 2.94
C MET A 57 -17.24 9.65 1.90
N THR A 58 -18.54 9.95 1.79
CA THR A 58 -19.04 11.00 0.88
C THR A 58 -18.69 12.42 1.34
N ASP A 59 -18.52 12.63 2.66
CA ASP A 59 -18.12 13.93 3.20
C ASP A 59 -16.63 14.29 2.94
N ILE A 60 -15.83 13.32 2.49
CA ILE A 60 -14.46 13.56 2.05
C ILE A 60 -14.43 14.28 0.68
N LEU A 61 -15.47 14.09 -0.15
CA LEU A 61 -15.55 14.71 -1.47
C LEU A 61 -15.92 16.20 -1.33
N PRO A 62 -15.08 17.09 -1.92
CA PRO A 62 -15.32 18.53 -1.81
C PRO A 62 -16.51 19.02 -2.67
N LEU A 63 -16.99 18.19 -3.59
CA LEU A 63 -18.05 18.51 -4.56
C LEU A 63 -19.12 17.41 -4.53
N LYS A 64 -20.39 17.79 -4.55
CA LYS A 64 -21.52 16.87 -4.49
C LYS A 64 -22.56 17.11 -5.60
N SER A 65 -22.75 18.36 -6.03
CA SER A 65 -23.68 18.70 -7.09
C SER A 65 -23.04 18.57 -8.46
N GLY A 66 -23.81 18.15 -9.45
CA GLY A 66 -23.36 18.04 -10.83
C GLY A 66 -22.48 16.82 -11.14
N ILE A 67 -22.19 15.95 -10.15
CA ILE A 67 -21.41 14.72 -10.30
C ILE A 67 -22.34 13.51 -10.33
N ASP A 68 -22.11 12.58 -11.26
CA ASP A 68 -22.83 11.31 -11.32
C ASP A 68 -22.11 10.24 -10.46
N PHE A 69 -22.51 10.12 -9.21
CA PHE A 69 -22.00 9.10 -8.28
C PHE A 69 -22.48 7.68 -8.56
N SER A 70 -23.38 7.47 -9.53
CA SER A 70 -23.75 6.13 -9.98
C SER A 70 -22.65 5.49 -10.83
N GLN A 71 -21.74 6.30 -11.33
CA GLN A 71 -20.58 5.87 -12.08
C GLN A 71 -19.32 5.82 -11.17
N PRO A 72 -18.37 4.91 -11.40
CA PRO A 72 -17.12 4.86 -10.66
C PRO A 72 -16.31 6.17 -10.81
N ALA A 73 -15.60 6.56 -9.77
CA ALA A 73 -14.51 7.54 -9.91
C ALA A 73 -13.21 6.84 -10.24
N TYR A 74 -12.37 7.48 -11.09
CA TYR A 74 -11.05 6.94 -11.42
C TYR A 74 -9.95 7.86 -10.91
N GLY A 75 -9.02 7.28 -10.10
CA GLY A 75 -7.75 7.89 -9.76
C GLY A 75 -6.66 7.39 -10.71
N PHE A 76 -5.69 8.22 -11.07
CA PHE A 76 -4.59 7.79 -11.93
C PHE A 76 -3.30 8.58 -11.67
N ILE A 77 -2.20 8.05 -12.16
CA ILE A 77 -0.94 8.79 -12.28
C ILE A 77 -0.72 9.07 -13.78
N SER A 78 -0.55 10.33 -14.14
CA SER A 78 -0.29 10.69 -15.52
C SER A 78 1.12 10.25 -15.96
N PRO A 79 1.40 10.14 -17.27
CA PRO A 79 2.75 9.82 -17.76
C PRO A 79 3.84 10.77 -17.27
N ASN A 80 3.46 12.00 -16.93
CA ASN A 80 4.36 13.03 -16.39
C ASN A 80 4.45 13.03 -14.85
N GLY A 81 3.83 12.05 -14.17
CA GLY A 81 3.89 11.87 -12.72
C GLY A 81 2.91 12.72 -11.91
N TYR A 82 1.97 13.44 -12.53
CA TYR A 82 0.90 14.14 -11.81
C TYR A 82 -0.19 13.16 -11.39
N TYR A 83 -0.76 13.37 -10.20
CA TYR A 83 -1.94 12.64 -9.75
C TYR A 83 -3.20 13.23 -10.39
N GLY A 84 -4.10 12.36 -10.82
CA GLY A 84 -5.37 12.78 -11.40
C GLY A 84 -6.55 12.04 -10.82
N VAL A 85 -7.71 12.69 -10.86
CA VAL A 85 -9.01 12.08 -10.54
C VAL A 85 -9.99 12.46 -11.64
N VAL A 86 -10.75 11.48 -12.11
CA VAL A 86 -11.81 11.66 -13.10
C VAL A 86 -13.11 11.15 -12.52
N VAL A 87 -14.18 11.93 -12.66
CA VAL A 87 -15.56 11.54 -12.30
C VAL A 87 -16.50 11.90 -13.44
N ALA A 88 -17.60 11.17 -13.57
CA ALA A 88 -18.67 11.48 -14.51
C ALA A 88 -19.43 12.74 -14.06
N VAL A 89 -19.81 13.59 -15.01
CA VAL A 89 -20.63 14.79 -14.79
C VAL A 89 -22.05 14.49 -15.26
N ASN A 90 -23.06 14.89 -14.48
CA ASN A 90 -24.47 14.84 -14.86
C ASN A 90 -25.06 16.22 -15.13
N ASP A 91 -24.46 17.29 -14.59
CA ASP A 91 -24.88 18.68 -14.82
C ASP A 91 -23.67 19.62 -14.64
N GLU A 92 -23.13 20.13 -15.75
CA GLU A 92 -21.96 21.01 -15.76
C GLU A 92 -22.21 22.36 -15.09
N ASP A 93 -23.47 22.89 -15.18
CA ASP A 93 -23.84 24.18 -14.63
C ASP A 93 -24.07 24.09 -13.11
N ASP A 94 -24.66 22.99 -12.63
CA ASP A 94 -24.77 22.71 -11.19
C ASP A 94 -23.39 22.58 -10.54
N LEU A 95 -22.46 21.88 -11.20
CA LEU A 95 -21.08 21.76 -10.76
C LEU A 95 -20.39 23.13 -10.72
N ALA A 96 -20.55 23.95 -11.75
CA ALA A 96 -20.01 25.31 -11.80
C ALA A 96 -20.55 26.19 -10.65
N ARG A 97 -21.84 26.09 -10.36
CA ARG A 97 -22.48 26.84 -9.25
C ARG A 97 -21.97 26.38 -7.88
N GLU A 98 -21.74 25.08 -7.68
CA GLU A 98 -21.19 24.56 -6.42
C GLU A 98 -19.75 25.03 -6.21
N ILE A 99 -18.91 24.95 -7.24
CA ILE A 99 -17.52 25.42 -7.23
C ILE A 99 -17.46 26.91 -6.89
N GLN A 100 -18.30 27.73 -7.52
CA GLN A 100 -18.33 29.18 -7.26
C GLN A 100 -18.73 29.57 -5.83
N LYS A 101 -19.52 28.73 -5.14
CA LYS A 101 -19.93 28.94 -3.74
C LYS A 101 -18.84 28.60 -2.73
N SER A 102 -17.87 27.82 -3.12
CA SER A 102 -16.83 27.33 -2.22
C SER A 102 -15.57 28.21 -2.25
N HIS A 103 -15.09 28.62 -1.08
CA HIS A 103 -13.86 29.40 -0.94
C HIS A 103 -12.58 28.60 -1.24
N ASP A 104 -12.64 27.28 -1.34
CA ASP A 104 -11.49 26.43 -1.65
C ASP A 104 -11.12 26.45 -3.14
N PHE A 105 -11.99 27.03 -3.99
CA PHE A 105 -11.77 27.09 -5.44
C PHE A 105 -11.55 28.53 -5.93
N SER A 106 -10.82 28.66 -7.06
CA SER A 106 -10.76 29.91 -7.80
C SER A 106 -12.11 30.22 -8.49
N ALA A 107 -12.24 31.43 -9.02
CA ALA A 107 -13.32 31.74 -9.95
C ALA A 107 -13.35 30.75 -11.12
N VAL A 108 -14.56 30.38 -11.55
CA VAL A 108 -14.76 29.53 -12.73
C VAL A 108 -14.54 30.37 -13.98
N ASP A 109 -13.70 29.85 -14.89
CA ASP A 109 -13.43 30.37 -16.21
C ASP A 109 -13.93 29.37 -17.27
N ARG A 110 -14.35 29.83 -18.46
CA ARG A 110 -14.77 28.99 -19.58
C ARG A 110 -13.92 29.28 -20.79
N SER A 111 -13.28 28.23 -21.32
CA SER A 111 -12.42 28.33 -22.51
C SER A 111 -12.41 27.01 -23.27
N SER A 112 -12.58 27.07 -24.61
CA SER A 112 -12.53 25.88 -25.48
C SER A 112 -13.45 24.74 -25.06
N ASP A 113 -14.72 25.05 -24.82
CA ASP A 113 -15.78 24.11 -24.40
C ASP A 113 -15.55 23.43 -23.03
N LEU A 114 -14.57 23.91 -22.27
CA LEU A 114 -14.26 23.45 -20.94
C LEU A 114 -14.48 24.56 -19.92
N HIS A 115 -15.01 24.19 -18.78
CA HIS A 115 -14.95 25.00 -17.56
C HIS A 115 -13.64 24.72 -16.83
N TRP A 116 -13.10 25.73 -16.14
CA TRP A 116 -11.81 25.68 -15.45
C TRP A 116 -11.90 26.29 -14.07
N ALA A 117 -11.22 25.66 -13.11
CA ALA A 117 -11.00 26.20 -11.78
C ALA A 117 -9.68 25.67 -11.19
N LEU A 118 -9.23 26.28 -10.09
CA LEU A 118 -8.14 25.78 -9.28
C LEU A 118 -8.69 25.43 -7.88
N TRP A 119 -8.43 24.22 -7.41
CA TRP A 119 -8.69 23.83 -6.03
C TRP A 119 -7.43 24.04 -5.19
N LYS A 120 -7.57 24.76 -4.05
CA LYS A 120 -6.48 25.11 -3.14
C LYS A 120 -5.23 25.66 -3.85
N SER A 121 -5.44 26.37 -4.96
CA SER A 121 -4.40 27.04 -5.78
C SER A 121 -3.38 26.12 -6.45
N ASN A 122 -3.43 24.81 -6.26
CA ASN A 122 -2.43 23.87 -6.77
C ASN A 122 -3.00 22.60 -7.44
N TRP A 123 -4.33 22.49 -7.58
CA TRP A 123 -4.95 21.43 -8.36
C TRP A 123 -5.78 22.05 -9.49
N GLN A 124 -5.48 21.69 -10.72
CA GLN A 124 -6.21 22.15 -11.89
C GLN A 124 -7.47 21.31 -12.07
N LEU A 125 -8.63 21.95 -12.13
CA LEU A 125 -9.89 21.34 -12.52
C LEU A 125 -10.23 21.77 -13.93
N ALA A 126 -10.77 20.84 -14.71
CA ALA A 126 -11.43 21.11 -15.98
C ALA A 126 -12.61 20.15 -16.15
N TRP A 127 -13.73 20.64 -16.70
CA TRP A 127 -14.91 19.79 -16.92
C TRP A 127 -15.75 20.26 -18.10
N ASN A 128 -16.53 19.34 -18.62
CA ASN A 128 -17.61 19.51 -19.57
C ASN A 128 -18.84 18.73 -19.10
N ASP A 129 -19.81 18.50 -19.97
CA ASP A 129 -21.03 17.73 -19.71
C ASP A 129 -20.81 16.21 -19.51
N GLU A 130 -19.62 15.67 -19.82
CA GLU A 130 -19.31 14.24 -19.69
C GLU A 130 -18.41 13.96 -18.47
N ALA A 131 -17.35 14.76 -18.28
CA ALA A 131 -16.25 14.45 -17.33
C ALA A 131 -15.78 15.68 -16.55
N LEU A 132 -15.48 15.48 -15.27
CA LEU A 132 -14.62 16.36 -14.47
C LEU A 132 -13.26 15.69 -14.28
N LEU A 133 -12.21 16.35 -14.71
CA LEU A 133 -10.82 15.99 -14.45
C LEU A 133 -10.20 16.95 -13.45
N MET A 134 -9.62 16.42 -12.38
CA MET A 134 -8.75 17.13 -11.45
C MET A 134 -7.33 16.58 -11.58
N LEU A 135 -6.32 17.44 -11.79
CA LEU A 135 -4.92 17.06 -12.01
C LEU A 135 -3.98 17.95 -11.19
N GLY A 136 -3.02 17.34 -10.48
CA GLY A 136 -2.05 18.08 -9.67
C GLY A 136 -1.16 17.19 -8.79
N PRO A 137 -0.47 17.76 -7.79
CA PRO A 137 -0.35 19.21 -7.55
C PRO A 137 0.50 19.92 -8.59
N VAL A 138 0.20 21.17 -8.89
CA VAL A 138 0.88 21.99 -9.86
C VAL A 138 1.36 23.31 -9.22
N VAL A 139 2.59 23.72 -9.52
CA VAL A 139 3.11 25.01 -9.06
C VAL A 139 2.65 26.15 -10.00
N ALA A 140 2.56 27.37 -9.48
CA ALA A 140 1.99 28.51 -10.20
C ALA A 140 2.61 28.75 -11.58
N CYS A 141 3.94 28.59 -11.72
CA CYS A 141 4.65 28.78 -13.00
C CYS A 141 4.32 27.70 -14.06
N GLU A 142 3.74 26.56 -13.67
CA GLU A 142 3.40 25.46 -14.57
C GLU A 142 1.91 25.42 -14.94
N GLN A 143 1.07 26.30 -14.40
CA GLN A 143 -0.38 26.28 -14.62
C GLN A 143 -0.75 26.38 -16.11
N SER A 144 -0.07 27.22 -16.90
CA SER A 144 -0.30 27.33 -18.35
C SER A 144 0.06 26.04 -19.09
N PHE A 145 1.12 25.36 -18.67
CA PHE A 145 1.49 24.05 -19.22
C PHE A 145 0.43 23.01 -18.85
N MET A 146 -0.02 23.02 -17.59
CA MET A 146 -1.04 22.10 -17.11
C MET A 146 -2.36 22.27 -17.86
N ARG A 147 -2.83 23.50 -18.10
CA ARG A 147 -4.03 23.75 -18.92
C ARG A 147 -3.92 23.14 -20.31
N ARG A 148 -2.76 23.32 -21.00
CA ARG A 148 -2.54 22.68 -22.31
C ARG A 148 -2.55 21.15 -22.22
N THR A 149 -1.94 20.58 -21.19
CA THR A 149 -1.92 19.13 -20.96
C THR A 149 -3.33 18.59 -20.76
N VAL A 150 -4.12 19.22 -19.89
CA VAL A 150 -5.52 18.84 -19.62
C VAL A 150 -6.38 18.99 -20.89
N SER A 151 -6.26 20.10 -21.64
CA SER A 151 -6.97 20.26 -22.92
C SER A 151 -6.62 19.15 -23.90
N ALA A 152 -5.34 18.77 -23.99
CA ALA A 152 -4.91 17.66 -24.84
C ALA A 152 -5.51 16.30 -24.39
N MET A 153 -5.69 16.10 -23.09
CA MET A 153 -6.34 14.89 -22.55
C MET A 153 -7.82 14.81 -22.97
N PHE A 154 -8.57 15.89 -22.84
CA PHE A 154 -9.97 15.94 -23.29
C PHE A 154 -10.10 15.74 -24.82
N ASN A 155 -9.18 16.27 -25.60
CA ASN A 155 -9.20 16.17 -27.07
C ASN A 155 -8.54 14.90 -27.61
N SER A 156 -7.95 14.06 -26.76
CA SER A 156 -7.28 12.83 -27.21
C SER A 156 -8.28 11.81 -27.75
N SER A 157 -7.98 11.20 -28.89
CA SER A 157 -8.72 10.05 -29.42
C SER A 157 -8.27 8.71 -28.79
N LYS A 158 -7.23 8.72 -27.96
CA LYS A 158 -6.65 7.54 -27.30
C LYS A 158 -6.82 7.69 -25.79
N GLY A 159 -7.79 7.00 -25.23
CA GLY A 159 -8.05 6.98 -23.81
C GLY A 159 -7.50 5.74 -23.11
N ILE A 160 -7.74 5.68 -21.82
CA ILE A 160 -7.28 4.61 -20.94
C ILE A 160 -7.91 3.25 -21.29
N ASP A 161 -9.06 3.22 -21.96
CA ASP A 161 -9.75 2.01 -22.43
C ASP A 161 -8.88 1.11 -23.33
N ARG A 162 -7.82 1.69 -23.93
CA ARG A 162 -6.84 0.95 -24.74
C ARG A 162 -5.64 0.42 -23.93
N SER A 163 -5.55 0.77 -22.66
CA SER A 163 -4.44 0.37 -21.81
C SER A 163 -4.60 -1.06 -21.29
N PRO A 164 -3.57 -1.91 -21.36
CA PRO A 164 -3.60 -3.22 -20.70
C PRO A 164 -3.83 -3.14 -19.19
N LEU A 165 -3.43 -2.03 -18.54
CA LEU A 165 -3.67 -1.82 -17.11
C LEU A 165 -5.17 -1.62 -16.85
N PHE A 166 -5.89 -0.92 -17.72
CA PHE A 166 -7.33 -0.74 -17.61
C PHE A 166 -8.06 -2.06 -17.85
N GLU A 167 -7.67 -2.84 -18.84
CA GLU A 167 -8.21 -4.18 -19.08
C GLU A 167 -8.05 -5.10 -17.86
N SER A 168 -6.89 -5.02 -17.18
CA SER A 168 -6.66 -5.75 -15.94
C SER A 168 -7.53 -5.22 -14.80
N LEU A 169 -7.69 -3.88 -14.68
CA LEU A 169 -8.54 -3.26 -13.67
C LEU A 169 -10.00 -3.73 -13.77
N GLU A 170 -10.54 -3.77 -14.99
CA GLU A 170 -11.94 -4.15 -15.23
C GLU A 170 -12.22 -5.63 -14.90
N LYS A 171 -11.21 -6.49 -14.99
CA LYS A 171 -11.31 -7.91 -14.63
C LYS A 171 -11.34 -8.15 -13.11
N GLN A 172 -10.94 -7.17 -12.31
CA GLN A 172 -10.93 -7.29 -10.85
C GLN A 172 -12.32 -7.07 -10.28
N GLY A 173 -12.63 -7.79 -9.20
CA GLY A 173 -13.80 -7.51 -8.35
C GLY A 173 -13.49 -6.48 -7.26
N GLY A 174 -14.53 -6.08 -6.51
CA GLY A 174 -14.37 -5.21 -5.34
C GLY A 174 -14.85 -3.78 -5.55
N ASN A 175 -15.00 -3.06 -4.43
CA ASN A 175 -15.54 -1.69 -4.38
C ASN A 175 -14.50 -0.63 -4.76
N ALA A 176 -13.23 -0.92 -4.49
CA ALA A 176 -12.10 -0.15 -4.97
C ALA A 176 -11.07 -1.11 -5.58
N LYS A 177 -10.49 -0.71 -6.70
CA LYS A 177 -9.54 -1.52 -7.49
C LYS A 177 -8.39 -0.64 -7.92
N MET A 178 -7.22 -1.21 -8.07
CA MET A 178 -6.04 -0.49 -8.57
C MET A 178 -5.15 -1.42 -9.38
N VAL A 179 -4.60 -0.91 -10.46
CA VAL A 179 -3.51 -1.51 -11.21
C VAL A 179 -2.42 -0.46 -11.40
N ALA A 180 -1.20 -0.76 -10.98
CA ALA A 180 -0.11 0.20 -11.00
C ALA A 180 1.23 -0.48 -11.30
N ARG A 181 2.10 0.20 -12.07
CA ARG A 181 3.52 -0.19 -12.14
C ARG A 181 4.18 0.08 -10.80
N LEU A 182 4.99 -0.85 -10.33
CA LEU A 182 5.68 -0.74 -9.04
C LEU A 182 6.56 0.54 -8.96
N SER A 183 7.17 0.94 -10.07
CA SER A 183 8.04 2.12 -10.16
C SER A 183 7.33 3.44 -9.85
N CYS A 184 6.04 3.56 -10.14
CA CYS A 184 5.29 4.81 -9.93
C CYS A 184 4.70 4.94 -8.51
N LEU A 185 4.77 3.88 -7.70
CA LEU A 185 4.27 3.93 -6.33
C LEU A 185 5.17 4.78 -5.43
N PRO A 186 4.61 5.39 -4.36
CA PRO A 186 5.38 6.10 -3.35
C PRO A 186 6.54 5.24 -2.80
N ALA A 187 7.69 5.86 -2.55
CA ALA A 187 8.93 5.16 -2.20
C ALA A 187 8.79 4.16 -1.04
N LEU A 188 7.97 4.48 -0.03
CA LEU A 188 7.73 3.59 1.10
C LEU A 188 6.99 2.30 0.67
N LEU A 189 5.87 2.43 -0.05
CA LEU A 189 5.10 1.29 -0.54
C LEU A 189 5.93 0.47 -1.53
N ARG A 190 6.61 1.13 -2.46
CA ARG A 190 7.53 0.48 -3.39
C ARG A 190 8.61 -0.32 -2.66
N GLY A 191 9.22 0.25 -1.61
CA GLY A 191 10.22 -0.44 -0.80
C GLY A 191 9.68 -1.69 -0.11
N MET A 192 8.49 -1.61 0.47
CA MET A 192 7.83 -2.76 1.12
C MET A 192 7.49 -3.86 0.11
N LEU A 193 6.91 -3.50 -1.04
CA LEU A 193 6.55 -4.45 -2.09
C LEU A 193 7.79 -5.01 -2.80
N ALA A 194 8.82 -4.20 -3.00
CA ALA A 194 10.08 -4.66 -3.59
C ALA A 194 10.76 -5.76 -2.77
N LEU A 195 10.58 -5.81 -1.44
CA LEU A 195 11.07 -6.92 -0.62
C LEU A 195 10.42 -8.26 -0.96
N GLN A 196 9.22 -8.24 -1.51
CA GLN A 196 8.51 -9.43 -1.97
C GLN A 196 9.00 -9.90 -3.35
N CYS A 197 9.68 -9.03 -4.12
CA CYS A 197 10.15 -9.34 -5.46
C CYS A 197 11.59 -9.89 -5.46
N SER A 198 12.02 -10.57 -6.51
CA SER A 198 13.41 -10.90 -6.79
C SER A 198 14.25 -9.63 -6.99
N GLY A 199 15.48 -9.60 -6.47
CA GLY A 199 16.38 -8.44 -6.58
C GLY A 199 16.81 -8.07 -8.00
N SER A 200 16.58 -8.95 -8.95
CA SER A 200 16.90 -8.75 -10.37
C SER A 200 15.74 -8.22 -11.20
N VAL A 201 14.54 -8.05 -10.60
CA VAL A 201 13.37 -7.61 -11.33
C VAL A 201 13.32 -6.09 -11.40
N ASP A 202 13.18 -5.55 -12.61
CA ASP A 202 13.00 -4.12 -12.83
C ASP A 202 11.62 -3.68 -12.33
N ALA A 203 11.58 -2.61 -11.54
CA ALA A 203 10.34 -2.07 -10.97
C ALA A 203 9.34 -1.60 -12.05
N ASP A 204 9.80 -1.20 -13.24
CA ASP A 204 8.94 -0.85 -14.37
C ASP A 204 8.26 -2.07 -15.01
N SER A 205 8.86 -3.26 -14.85
CA SER A 205 8.30 -4.52 -15.33
C SER A 205 7.36 -5.20 -14.34
N VAL A 206 7.21 -4.68 -13.12
CA VAL A 206 6.31 -5.23 -12.11
C VAL A 206 5.03 -4.43 -12.03
N ILE A 207 3.90 -5.14 -12.07
CA ILE A 207 2.55 -4.60 -11.91
C ILE A 207 2.00 -5.07 -10.57
N LEU A 208 1.47 -4.15 -9.79
CA LEU A 208 0.62 -4.41 -8.64
C LEU A 208 -0.83 -4.36 -9.08
N GLU A 209 -1.55 -5.44 -8.88
CA GLU A 209 -3.02 -5.50 -8.93
C GLU A 209 -3.54 -5.51 -7.49
N SER A 210 -4.51 -4.66 -7.17
CA SER A 210 -5.08 -4.56 -5.83
C SER A 210 -6.58 -4.40 -5.93
N SER A 211 -7.32 -5.20 -5.16
CA SER A 211 -8.77 -5.06 -4.99
C SER A 211 -9.10 -4.90 -3.51
N CYS A 212 -10.12 -4.10 -3.23
CA CYS A 212 -10.57 -3.81 -1.88
C CYS A 212 -12.08 -4.03 -1.78
N ILE A 213 -12.49 -4.73 -0.73
CA ILE A 213 -13.90 -4.90 -0.36
C ILE A 213 -14.12 -4.43 1.07
N ILE A 214 -15.28 -3.86 1.33
CA ILE A 214 -15.78 -3.61 2.68
C ILE A 214 -16.73 -4.76 3.00
N ALA A 215 -16.28 -5.67 3.86
CA ALA A 215 -17.06 -6.82 4.29
C ALA A 215 -17.95 -6.46 5.48
N ASP A 216 -18.85 -7.37 5.86
CA ASP A 216 -19.76 -7.22 6.98
C ASP A 216 -19.08 -6.71 8.25
N GLY A 217 -19.75 -5.76 8.92
CA GLY A 217 -19.23 -5.14 10.15
C GLY A 217 -18.11 -4.11 9.94
N GLY A 218 -17.92 -3.62 8.71
CA GLY A 218 -16.91 -2.59 8.40
C GLY A 218 -15.48 -3.12 8.31
N ARG A 219 -15.30 -4.43 8.17
CA ARG A 219 -14.01 -5.05 7.93
C ARG A 219 -13.53 -4.74 6.51
N ILE A 220 -12.36 -4.13 6.37
CA ILE A 220 -11.76 -3.85 5.07
C ILE A 220 -10.77 -4.95 4.71
N VAL A 221 -10.95 -5.55 3.53
CA VAL A 221 -10.08 -6.59 2.99
C VAL A 221 -9.50 -6.10 1.67
N MET A 222 -8.18 -6.08 1.58
CA MET A 222 -7.45 -5.75 0.35
C MET A 222 -6.66 -6.98 -0.07
N ASP A 223 -6.97 -7.50 -1.26
CA ASP A 223 -6.23 -8.56 -1.91
C ASP A 223 -5.31 -7.93 -2.96
N ASN A 224 -4.03 -8.30 -2.94
CA ASN A 224 -3.03 -7.75 -3.82
C ASN A 224 -2.26 -8.88 -4.51
N GLU A 225 -1.89 -8.65 -5.76
CA GLU A 225 -1.06 -9.57 -6.55
C GLU A 225 0.04 -8.80 -7.28
N LEU A 226 1.28 -9.28 -7.16
CA LEU A 226 2.42 -8.77 -7.92
C LEU A 226 2.68 -9.69 -9.10
N LYS A 227 2.72 -9.12 -10.30
CA LYS A 227 3.00 -9.82 -11.56
C LYS A 227 4.08 -9.07 -12.33
N THR A 228 4.85 -9.79 -13.12
CA THR A 228 5.66 -9.15 -14.16
C THR A 228 4.78 -8.86 -15.39
N THR A 229 5.17 -7.91 -16.23
CA THR A 229 4.42 -7.54 -17.44
C THR A 229 4.24 -8.69 -18.41
N ASP A 230 5.06 -9.74 -18.33
CA ASP A 230 4.93 -10.99 -19.06
C ASP A 230 4.12 -12.07 -18.33
N GLY A 231 3.50 -11.73 -17.19
CA GLY A 231 2.66 -12.63 -16.39
C GLY A 231 3.44 -13.53 -15.42
N GLY A 232 4.75 -13.35 -15.27
CA GLY A 232 5.57 -14.10 -14.33
C GLY A 232 5.35 -13.70 -12.86
N ASN A 233 5.85 -14.55 -11.94
CA ASN A 233 5.84 -14.27 -10.51
C ASN A 233 7.17 -13.59 -10.09
N PRO A 234 7.14 -12.30 -9.69
CA PRO A 234 8.35 -11.58 -9.27
C PRO A 234 8.88 -12.03 -7.91
N ALA A 235 8.10 -12.78 -7.12
CA ALA A 235 8.45 -13.19 -5.75
C ALA A 235 9.40 -14.39 -5.69
N LYS A 236 9.62 -15.09 -6.80
CA LYS A 236 10.27 -16.41 -6.88
C LYS A 236 11.72 -16.49 -6.33
N ALA A 237 12.35 -15.41 -5.92
CA ALA A 237 13.73 -15.44 -5.40
C ALA A 237 13.99 -14.40 -4.30
N SER A 238 12.99 -14.08 -3.50
CA SER A 238 13.06 -12.99 -2.49
C SER A 238 13.99 -13.32 -1.29
N GLY A 239 14.42 -14.57 -1.09
CA GLY A 239 15.09 -15.01 0.14
C GLY A 239 14.09 -15.31 1.29
N LEU A 240 12.80 -15.03 1.08
CA LEU A 240 11.73 -15.46 1.97
C LEU A 240 11.39 -16.93 1.73
N LYS A 241 10.88 -17.58 2.76
CA LYS A 241 10.41 -18.97 2.75
C LYS A 241 9.07 -19.05 3.46
N GLN A 242 8.37 -20.14 3.23
CA GLN A 242 7.15 -20.42 3.98
C GLN A 242 7.45 -20.57 5.47
N TYR A 243 6.63 -19.93 6.29
CA TYR A 243 6.65 -20.07 7.73
C TYR A 243 6.05 -21.43 8.15
N ASN A 244 6.76 -22.18 8.99
CA ASN A 244 6.39 -23.57 9.34
C ASN A 244 5.76 -23.70 10.73
N GLY A 245 5.65 -22.61 11.50
CA GLY A 245 5.03 -22.63 12.83
C GLY A 245 6.02 -22.71 13.99
N GLY A 246 7.32 -22.61 13.73
CA GLY A 246 8.39 -22.74 14.73
C GLY A 246 8.39 -21.71 15.85
N MET A 247 7.65 -20.58 15.66
CA MET A 247 7.53 -19.50 16.65
C MET A 247 6.21 -19.55 17.44
N SER A 248 5.38 -20.60 17.31
CA SER A 248 4.06 -20.69 17.95
C SER A 248 4.11 -20.68 19.50
N GLY A 249 5.20 -21.14 20.08
CA GLY A 249 5.43 -21.12 21.55
C GLY A 249 5.95 -19.78 22.08
N GLU A 250 6.25 -18.82 21.21
CA GLU A 250 6.81 -17.54 21.63
C GLU A 250 5.74 -16.61 22.21
N ARG A 251 6.21 -15.63 23.00
CA ARG A 251 5.38 -14.60 23.60
C ARG A 251 5.88 -13.20 23.23
N LEU A 252 4.95 -12.29 23.08
CA LEU A 252 5.21 -10.87 22.85
C LEU A 252 5.11 -10.10 24.17
N ALA A 253 5.89 -9.07 24.33
CA ALA A 253 5.70 -8.12 25.42
C ALA A 253 4.32 -7.47 25.34
N GLY A 254 3.73 -7.13 26.48
CA GLY A 254 2.41 -6.51 26.55
C GLY A 254 2.31 -5.19 25.78
N ASN A 255 3.42 -4.43 25.71
CA ASN A 255 3.55 -3.18 24.96
C ASN A 255 3.90 -3.35 23.48
N THR A 256 3.96 -4.57 22.94
CA THR A 256 4.23 -4.80 21.52
C THR A 256 3.24 -4.06 20.64
N LYS A 257 3.75 -3.22 19.75
CA LYS A 257 2.97 -2.40 18.81
C LYS A 257 2.68 -3.13 17.51
N ALA A 258 3.64 -3.94 17.05
CA ALA A 258 3.51 -4.77 15.86
C ALA A 258 4.40 -6.01 15.97
N PHE A 259 4.06 -7.06 15.25
CA PHE A 259 4.96 -8.20 15.06
C PHE A 259 4.79 -8.81 13.68
N MET A 260 5.79 -9.59 13.27
CA MET A 260 5.83 -10.26 11.98
C MET A 260 6.43 -11.67 12.16
N LEU A 261 5.72 -12.65 11.65
CA LEU A 261 6.16 -14.04 11.51
C LEU A 261 6.56 -14.27 10.06
N MET A 262 7.70 -14.89 9.83
CA MET A 262 8.16 -15.20 8.49
C MET A 262 9.11 -16.38 8.47
N GLY A 263 9.13 -17.11 7.36
CA GLY A 263 10.20 -18.03 7.04
C GLY A 263 11.27 -17.31 6.22
N MET A 264 12.56 -17.54 6.48
CA MET A 264 13.61 -16.85 5.75
C MET A 264 14.91 -17.65 5.60
N ASP A 265 15.63 -17.30 4.54
CA ASP A 265 17.04 -17.59 4.32
C ASP A 265 17.77 -16.27 4.57
N GLY A 266 18.33 -16.13 5.77
CA GLY A 266 18.91 -14.87 6.23
C GLY A 266 20.09 -14.40 5.39
N GLU A 267 20.87 -15.32 4.80
CA GLU A 267 21.99 -14.98 3.91
C GLU A 267 21.50 -14.28 2.65
N LYS A 268 20.53 -14.89 1.94
CA LYS A 268 19.90 -14.29 0.75
C LYS A 268 19.16 -13.01 1.08
N PHE A 269 18.49 -12.98 2.22
CA PHE A 269 17.76 -11.79 2.67
C PHE A 269 18.71 -10.63 3.00
N ALA A 270 19.84 -10.89 3.65
CA ALA A 270 20.86 -9.89 3.94
C ALA A 270 21.52 -9.33 2.67
N GLU A 271 21.82 -10.19 1.69
CA GLU A 271 22.34 -9.79 0.36
C GLU A 271 21.34 -8.86 -0.33
N ARG A 272 20.06 -9.23 -0.30
CA ARG A 272 19.01 -8.44 -0.91
C ARG A 272 18.84 -7.07 -0.23
N LEU A 273 18.74 -7.02 1.09
CA LEU A 273 18.74 -5.76 1.83
C LEU A 273 19.94 -4.88 1.44
N GLY A 274 21.08 -5.51 1.09
CA GLY A 274 22.29 -4.87 0.58
C GLY A 274 22.07 -4.12 -0.73
N SER A 275 21.38 -4.71 -1.66
CA SER A 275 21.19 -4.23 -3.04
C SER A 275 20.04 -3.24 -3.19
N GLU A 276 18.98 -3.32 -2.37
CA GLU A 276 17.75 -2.56 -2.55
C GLU A 276 17.85 -1.13 -2.00
N LYS A 277 17.82 -0.14 -2.91
CA LYS A 277 17.94 1.28 -2.56
C LYS A 277 16.68 1.82 -1.86
N SER A 278 15.51 1.34 -2.22
CA SER A 278 14.20 1.79 -1.69
C SER A 278 13.96 1.30 -0.27
N ALA A 279 14.50 0.14 0.10
CA ALA A 279 14.40 -0.43 1.44
C ALA A 279 15.33 0.24 2.47
N LYS A 280 16.23 1.13 2.04
CA LYS A 280 17.25 1.74 2.92
C LYS A 280 16.67 2.44 4.14
N GLY A 281 15.51 3.09 4.03
CA GLY A 281 14.86 3.78 5.16
C GLY A 281 14.31 2.81 6.20
N LEU A 282 13.53 1.81 5.77
CA LEU A 282 12.88 0.85 6.67
C LEU A 282 13.88 -0.11 7.35
N PHE A 283 14.94 -0.50 6.63
CA PHE A 283 15.94 -1.45 7.08
C PHE A 283 17.34 -0.85 7.25
N ALA A 284 17.46 0.48 7.25
CA ALA A 284 18.73 1.16 7.49
C ALA A 284 19.39 0.71 8.82
N VAL A 285 18.56 0.43 9.82
CA VAL A 285 18.96 -0.14 11.11
C VAL A 285 19.61 -1.51 10.93
N LEU A 286 19.06 -2.39 10.09
CA LEU A 286 19.56 -3.74 9.87
C LEU A 286 20.86 -3.76 9.06
N LYS A 287 21.21 -2.67 8.37
CA LYS A 287 22.45 -2.50 7.61
C LYS A 287 23.57 -1.81 8.39
N SER A 288 23.25 -1.25 9.56
CA SER A 288 24.12 -0.25 10.18
C SER A 288 25.44 -0.80 10.70
N THR A 289 25.61 -2.14 10.81
CA THR A 289 26.90 -2.75 11.14
C THR A 289 27.10 -4.13 10.52
N THR A 290 28.39 -4.49 10.37
CA THR A 290 28.81 -5.84 9.94
C THR A 290 28.33 -6.93 10.90
N VAL A 291 28.22 -6.65 12.22
CA VAL A 291 27.74 -7.61 13.22
C VAL A 291 26.27 -7.95 13.01
N MET A 292 25.41 -6.93 12.84
CA MET A 292 23.98 -7.16 12.59
C MET A 292 23.73 -7.92 11.28
N GLY A 293 24.49 -7.61 10.22
CA GLY A 293 24.44 -8.35 8.96
C GLY A 293 24.79 -9.83 9.16
N LYS A 294 25.81 -10.16 9.96
CA LYS A 294 26.16 -11.54 10.31
C LYS A 294 25.09 -12.25 11.11
N VAL A 295 24.46 -11.55 12.06
CA VAL A 295 23.36 -12.10 12.86
C VAL A 295 22.14 -12.42 11.99
N ILE A 296 21.76 -11.52 11.07
CA ILE A 296 20.66 -11.76 10.13
C ILE A 296 21.00 -12.91 9.18
N ALA A 297 22.22 -12.94 8.64
CA ALA A 297 22.66 -14.00 7.73
C ALA A 297 22.65 -15.40 8.39
N ALA A 298 22.79 -15.47 9.71
CA ALA A 298 22.73 -16.74 10.46
C ALA A 298 21.30 -17.31 10.55
N ILE A 299 20.25 -16.53 10.35
CA ILE A 299 18.85 -16.97 10.42
C ILE A 299 18.55 -17.96 9.30
N ARG A 300 17.97 -19.11 9.64
CA ARG A 300 17.60 -20.15 8.69
C ARG A 300 16.37 -20.90 9.16
N GLY A 301 15.20 -20.52 8.66
CA GLY A 301 13.92 -21.09 9.08
C GLY A 301 12.96 -20.01 9.53
N ASP A 302 12.20 -20.30 10.56
CA ASP A 302 11.17 -19.39 11.07
C ASP A 302 11.79 -18.28 11.91
N ALA A 303 11.19 -17.09 11.82
CA ALA A 303 11.57 -15.92 12.60
C ALA A 303 10.35 -15.12 13.04
N LEU A 304 10.43 -14.58 14.24
CA LEU A 304 9.51 -13.61 14.83
C LEU A 304 10.26 -12.29 15.00
N PHE A 305 9.74 -11.23 14.40
CA PHE A 305 10.18 -9.86 14.63
C PHE A 305 9.08 -9.13 15.39
N SER A 306 9.37 -8.50 16.50
CA SER A 306 8.41 -7.66 17.22
C SER A 306 8.94 -6.24 17.41
N LEU A 307 8.06 -5.28 17.17
CA LEU A 307 8.26 -3.86 17.40
C LEU A 307 7.67 -3.51 18.76
N GLU A 308 8.52 -3.20 19.73
CA GLU A 308 8.11 -2.97 21.11
C GLU A 308 7.90 -1.49 21.41
N ASP A 309 8.68 -0.61 20.76
CA ASP A 309 8.55 0.83 20.96
C ASP A 309 8.97 1.63 19.71
N ILE A 310 8.35 2.78 19.54
CA ILE A 310 8.77 3.85 18.62
C ILE A 310 8.78 5.15 19.45
N ASP A 311 9.94 5.76 19.61
CA ASP A 311 10.03 7.03 20.33
C ASP A 311 9.60 8.22 19.44
N LYS A 312 9.50 9.41 20.06
CA LYS A 312 9.09 10.66 19.38
C LYS A 312 10.00 11.04 18.20
N ASP A 313 11.22 10.56 18.19
CA ASP A 313 12.21 10.83 17.13
C ASP A 313 12.22 9.74 16.06
N GLY A 314 11.26 8.78 16.13
CA GLY A 314 11.12 7.66 15.19
C GLY A 314 12.12 6.52 15.43
N ASN A 315 12.85 6.51 16.56
CA ASN A 315 13.73 5.39 16.86
C ASN A 315 12.93 4.20 17.34
N VAL A 316 13.22 3.03 16.77
CA VAL A 316 12.52 1.78 17.04
C VAL A 316 13.25 0.93 18.09
N SER A 317 12.48 0.17 18.86
CA SER A 317 12.96 -0.93 19.70
C SER A 317 12.39 -2.23 19.16
N LEU A 318 13.29 -3.18 18.86
CA LEU A 318 12.94 -4.44 18.22
C LEU A 318 13.39 -5.61 19.09
N HIS A 319 12.57 -6.66 19.10
CA HIS A 319 12.91 -7.96 19.62
C HIS A 319 12.75 -9.00 18.49
N ILE A 320 13.74 -9.88 18.32
CA ILE A 320 13.77 -10.91 17.27
C ILE A 320 14.03 -12.26 17.92
N VAL A 321 13.22 -13.24 17.56
CA VAL A 321 13.47 -14.66 17.86
C VAL A 321 13.50 -15.42 16.55
N ALA A 322 14.52 -16.25 16.32
CA ALA A 322 14.68 -16.92 15.04
C ALA A 322 15.37 -18.27 15.13
N ASP A 323 15.03 -19.17 14.22
CA ASP A 323 15.81 -20.38 13.96
C ASP A 323 17.14 -20.01 13.29
N VAL A 324 18.22 -20.71 13.64
CA VAL A 324 19.53 -20.51 13.06
C VAL A 324 20.01 -21.75 12.32
N LYS A 325 20.79 -21.53 11.28
CA LYS A 325 21.43 -22.60 10.49
C LYS A 325 22.39 -23.43 11.37
N ASP A 326 23.23 -22.72 12.11
CA ASP A 326 24.27 -23.31 12.95
C ASP A 326 24.57 -22.34 14.11
N PRO A 327 24.38 -22.74 15.37
CA PRO A 327 24.75 -21.94 16.52
C PRO A 327 26.24 -21.58 16.57
N ALA A 328 27.11 -22.33 15.89
CA ALA A 328 28.55 -22.04 15.79
C ALA A 328 28.89 -20.71 15.09
N PHE A 329 27.87 -20.01 14.45
CA PHE A 329 28.13 -18.66 13.96
C PHE A 329 28.56 -17.70 15.07
N MET A 330 28.25 -18.00 16.35
CA MET A 330 28.69 -17.23 17.50
C MET A 330 30.23 -17.24 17.64
N ASP A 331 30.91 -18.31 17.17
CA ASP A 331 32.39 -18.37 17.14
C ASP A 331 32.92 -17.35 16.12
N SER A 332 32.25 -17.19 14.99
CA SER A 332 32.60 -16.16 14.01
C SER A 332 32.46 -14.72 14.59
N ILE A 333 31.52 -14.49 15.49
CA ILE A 333 31.39 -13.23 16.21
C ILE A 333 32.54 -13.05 17.22
N SER A 334 32.94 -14.11 17.93
CA SER A 334 34.11 -14.10 18.80
C SER A 334 35.39 -13.70 18.04
N GLN A 335 35.61 -14.27 16.87
CA GLN A 335 36.71 -13.91 16.01
C GLN A 335 36.65 -12.50 15.47
N TYR A 336 35.42 -12.08 15.03
CA TYR A 336 35.19 -10.72 14.56
C TYR A 336 35.45 -9.68 15.65
N LYS A 337 35.03 -9.93 16.89
CA LYS A 337 35.32 -9.10 18.06
C LYS A 337 36.83 -8.89 18.26
N LYS A 338 37.62 -9.96 18.15
CA LYS A 338 39.10 -9.87 18.30
C LYS A 338 39.72 -8.97 17.24
N ASN A 339 39.19 -9.06 16.01
CA ASN A 339 39.73 -8.32 14.86
C ASN A 339 39.22 -6.88 14.78
N ASN A 340 38.16 -6.52 15.54
CA ASN A 340 37.49 -5.20 15.50
C ASN A 340 37.23 -4.65 16.92
N PRO A 341 38.31 -4.43 17.73
CA PRO A 341 38.16 -3.99 19.13
C PRO A 341 37.45 -2.62 19.27
N GLN A 342 37.48 -1.78 18.22
CA GLN A 342 36.84 -0.48 18.18
C GLN A 342 35.31 -0.56 18.19
N GLU A 343 34.72 -1.69 17.87
CA GLU A 343 33.26 -1.88 17.91
C GLU A 343 32.70 -2.16 19.31
N HIS A 344 33.59 -2.27 20.31
CA HIS A 344 33.24 -2.46 21.73
C HIS A 344 32.19 -3.56 21.97
N ILE A 345 32.35 -4.72 21.28
CA ILE A 345 31.49 -5.87 21.49
C ILE A 345 31.83 -6.53 22.81
N VAL A 346 30.86 -6.60 23.74
CA VAL A 346 31.03 -7.21 25.08
C VAL A 346 30.35 -8.56 25.11
N LYS A 347 31.02 -9.58 25.66
CA LYS A 347 30.40 -10.88 25.91
C LYS A 347 29.55 -10.81 27.18
N THR A 348 28.30 -11.27 27.13
CA THR A 348 27.40 -11.29 28.27
C THR A 348 27.58 -12.56 29.11
N PRO A 349 27.17 -12.57 30.40
CA PRO A 349 27.33 -13.75 31.29
C PRO A 349 26.59 -15.01 30.79
N ASP A 350 25.51 -14.85 30.04
CA ASP A 350 24.73 -15.93 29.43
C ASP A 350 25.31 -16.47 28.12
N GLY A 351 26.50 -15.97 27.73
CA GLY A 351 27.23 -16.40 26.53
C GLY A 351 26.84 -15.65 25.26
N GLY A 352 25.96 -14.69 25.33
CA GLY A 352 25.61 -13.78 24.25
C GLY A 352 26.62 -12.64 24.06
N TYR A 353 26.24 -11.64 23.27
CA TYR A 353 27.00 -10.44 23.01
C TYR A 353 26.11 -9.20 23.04
N GLU A 354 26.70 -8.09 23.48
CA GLU A 354 26.09 -6.76 23.36
C GLU A 354 27.08 -5.75 22.78
N CYS A 355 26.57 -4.79 22.04
CA CYS A 355 27.33 -3.68 21.47
C CYS A 355 26.42 -2.49 21.20
N ARG A 356 27.00 -1.41 20.65
CA ARG A 356 26.21 -0.27 20.15
C ARG A 356 26.27 -0.23 18.62
N VAL A 357 25.08 -0.10 18.01
CA VAL A 357 24.89 -0.05 16.58
C VAL A 357 24.22 1.29 16.25
N GLY A 358 24.92 2.19 15.56
CA GLY A 358 24.42 3.55 15.31
C GLY A 358 24.07 4.30 16.60
N GLY A 359 24.84 4.09 17.69
CA GLY A 359 24.57 4.66 19.01
C GLY A 359 23.47 3.96 19.83
N LYS A 360 22.74 3.00 19.24
CA LYS A 360 21.69 2.22 19.89
C LYS A 360 22.20 0.93 20.49
N TYR A 361 21.54 0.45 21.55
CA TYR A 361 21.81 -0.85 22.14
C TYR A 361 21.47 -1.97 21.18
N PHE A 362 22.34 -2.97 21.06
CA PHE A 362 22.12 -4.19 20.34
C PHE A 362 22.68 -5.36 21.15
N ALA A 363 21.84 -6.33 21.47
CA ALA A 363 22.24 -7.56 22.14
C ALA A 363 21.69 -8.76 21.39
N PHE A 364 22.46 -9.86 21.38
CA PHE A 364 22.05 -11.11 20.76
C PHE A 364 22.74 -12.29 21.42
N GLY A 365 22.09 -13.46 21.32
CA GLY A 365 22.60 -14.69 21.88
C GLY A 365 21.77 -15.89 21.45
N ILE A 366 22.27 -17.08 21.72
CA ILE A 366 21.55 -18.34 21.52
C ILE A 366 20.91 -18.76 22.85
N ARG A 367 19.60 -18.91 22.83
CA ARG A 367 18.80 -19.42 23.94
C ARG A 367 19.00 -20.93 24.10
N LYS A 368 18.66 -21.51 25.25
CA LYS A 368 18.87 -22.95 25.57
C LYS A 368 18.16 -23.90 24.60
N ASP A 369 17.09 -23.47 23.96
CA ASP A 369 16.36 -24.22 22.93
C ASP A 369 16.96 -24.09 21.52
N GLY A 370 18.14 -23.45 21.40
CA GLY A 370 18.87 -23.27 20.14
C GLY A 370 18.41 -22.10 19.30
N LYS A 371 17.42 -21.32 19.74
CA LYS A 371 16.97 -20.14 18.99
C LYS A 371 17.85 -18.92 19.23
N LEU A 372 18.07 -18.15 18.17
CA LEU A 372 18.66 -16.83 18.26
C LEU A 372 17.64 -15.86 18.88
N VAL A 373 18.11 -15.07 19.83
CA VAL A 373 17.36 -13.94 20.39
C VAL A 373 18.17 -12.68 20.20
N CYS A 374 17.52 -11.61 19.66
CA CYS A 374 18.16 -10.32 19.49
C CYS A 374 17.27 -9.22 20.07
N ARG A 375 17.91 -8.16 20.59
CA ARG A 375 17.26 -6.92 21.02
C ARG A 375 18.00 -5.73 20.43
N TYR A 376 17.25 -4.78 19.89
CA TYR A 376 17.79 -3.54 19.34
C TYR A 376 17.01 -2.33 19.86
N GLY A 377 17.68 -1.21 20.06
CA GLY A 377 17.08 0.06 20.44
C GLY A 377 17.35 0.43 21.89
N LYS A 378 16.35 0.44 22.74
CA LYS A 378 16.50 0.67 24.17
C LYS A 378 16.80 -0.65 24.90
N LYS A 379 17.60 -0.58 25.97
CA LYS A 379 17.73 -1.69 26.91
C LYS A 379 16.51 -1.67 27.83
N ALA A 380 15.33 -1.97 27.28
CA ALA A 380 14.08 -2.00 28.03
C ALA A 380 13.79 -3.42 28.49
N GLU A 381 13.28 -3.56 29.71
CA GLU A 381 12.64 -4.78 30.15
C GLU A 381 11.30 -4.95 29.42
N LEU A 382 10.92 -6.19 29.12
CA LEU A 382 9.61 -6.53 28.60
C LEU A 382 8.56 -6.04 29.59
N GLN A 383 7.70 -5.12 29.19
CA GLN A 383 6.67 -4.53 30.04
C GLN A 383 5.28 -5.06 29.71
N GLY A 384 4.44 -5.19 30.73
CA GLY A 384 3.04 -5.59 30.61
C GLY A 384 2.81 -7.10 30.55
N GLU A 385 1.53 -7.48 30.47
CA GLU A 385 1.11 -8.86 30.37
C GLU A 385 1.49 -9.43 28.99
N GLU A 386 2.21 -10.55 28.99
CA GLU A 386 2.69 -11.17 27.75
C GLU A 386 1.53 -11.69 26.88
N LYS A 387 1.59 -11.42 25.58
CA LYS A 387 0.62 -11.88 24.58
C LYS A 387 1.13 -13.14 23.89
N SER A 388 0.30 -14.20 23.81
CA SER A 388 0.64 -15.42 23.09
C SER A 388 0.63 -15.18 21.56
N VAL A 389 1.63 -15.69 20.85
CA VAL A 389 1.70 -15.71 19.39
C VAL A 389 0.93 -16.85 18.76
N GLN A 390 0.51 -17.85 19.56
CA GLN A 390 -0.03 -19.13 19.07
C GLN A 390 -1.18 -18.99 18.06
N ALA A 391 -2.17 -18.14 18.36
CA ALA A 391 -3.34 -17.96 17.48
C ALA A 391 -2.95 -17.36 16.10
N PHE A 392 -1.97 -16.45 16.11
CA PHE A 392 -1.48 -15.83 14.87
C PHE A 392 -0.55 -16.77 14.11
N ALA A 393 0.26 -17.56 14.79
CA ALA A 393 1.15 -18.54 14.19
C ALA A 393 0.40 -19.62 13.41
N ALA A 394 -0.80 -20.00 13.86
CA ALA A 394 -1.65 -20.94 13.14
C ALA A 394 -2.12 -20.37 11.79
N GLY A 395 -2.51 -19.08 11.75
CA GLY A 395 -2.90 -18.39 10.52
C GLY A 395 -1.72 -18.04 9.58
N ALA A 396 -0.51 -17.99 10.11
CA ALA A 396 0.69 -17.69 9.36
C ALA A 396 1.30 -18.90 8.64
N LYS A 397 0.92 -20.12 9.02
CA LYS A 397 1.52 -21.34 8.49
C LYS A 397 1.28 -21.48 6.98
N GLY A 398 2.37 -21.63 6.22
CA GLY A 398 2.35 -21.69 4.76
C GLY A 398 2.51 -20.33 4.08
N GLU A 399 2.34 -19.21 4.79
CA GLU A 399 2.64 -17.88 4.27
C GLU A 399 4.16 -17.61 4.36
N MET A 400 4.68 -16.78 3.47
CA MET A 400 6.08 -16.32 3.58
C MET A 400 6.25 -15.29 4.68
N CYS A 401 5.22 -14.47 4.89
CA CYS A 401 5.18 -13.42 5.90
C CYS A 401 3.76 -13.24 6.41
N HIS A 402 3.63 -13.08 7.73
CA HIS A 402 2.37 -12.71 8.38
C HIS A 402 2.65 -11.69 9.47
N ALA A 403 2.06 -10.51 9.36
CA ALA A 403 2.29 -9.41 10.29
C ALA A 403 0.98 -8.90 10.89
N LYS A 404 1.06 -8.42 12.13
CA LYS A 404 -0.04 -7.76 12.84
C LYS A 404 0.45 -6.42 13.39
N PHE A 405 -0.31 -5.36 13.12
CA PHE A 405 -0.13 -4.03 13.69
C PHE A 405 -1.30 -3.72 14.61
N PHE A 406 -1.04 -3.35 15.85
CA PHE A 406 -2.05 -2.95 16.83
C PHE A 406 -2.31 -1.45 16.68
N LEU A 407 -3.34 -1.07 15.92
CA LEU A 407 -3.59 0.33 15.55
C LEU A 407 -3.71 1.29 16.74
N PRO A 408 -4.36 0.94 17.87
CA PRO A 408 -4.43 1.82 19.03
C PRO A 408 -3.05 2.25 19.57
N GLU A 409 -2.01 1.45 19.32
CA GLU A 409 -0.63 1.74 19.73
C GLU A 409 0.10 2.72 18.80
N PHE A 410 -0.44 2.96 17.61
CA PHE A 410 0.15 3.83 16.58
C PHE A 410 -0.62 5.13 16.39
N VAL A 411 -1.96 5.05 16.41
CA VAL A 411 -2.83 6.20 16.11
C VAL A 411 -2.58 7.32 17.13
N GLY A 412 -2.34 8.53 16.61
CA GLY A 412 -2.00 9.70 17.43
C GLY A 412 -0.50 9.85 17.73
N THR A 413 0.35 8.91 17.27
CA THR A 413 1.81 9.11 17.37
C THR A 413 2.30 10.05 16.26
N PRO A 414 3.33 10.92 16.53
CA PRO A 414 3.91 11.78 15.50
C PRO A 414 4.42 11.01 14.27
N PHE A 415 4.96 9.82 14.48
CA PHE A 415 5.41 8.92 13.40
C PHE A 415 4.29 8.58 12.45
N PHE A 416 3.12 8.17 12.99
CA PHE A 416 1.99 7.73 12.18
C PHE A 416 1.27 8.89 11.50
N ALA A 417 1.16 10.04 12.19
CA ALA A 417 0.63 11.26 11.61
C ALA A 417 1.48 11.76 10.42
N GLY A 418 2.80 11.63 10.51
CA GLY A 418 3.72 11.94 9.41
C GLY A 418 3.62 10.98 8.23
N LEU A 419 3.27 9.71 8.49
CA LEU A 419 3.17 8.67 7.46
C LEU A 419 1.88 8.78 6.63
N LEU A 420 0.74 9.04 7.28
CA LEU A 420 -0.59 8.97 6.66
C LEU A 420 -1.31 10.33 6.54
N GLY A 421 -0.75 11.37 7.13
CA GLY A 421 -1.42 12.66 7.27
C GLY A 421 -2.52 12.63 8.36
N GLY A 422 -2.59 13.68 9.19
CA GLY A 422 -3.44 13.69 10.40
C GLY A 422 -4.96 13.53 10.18
N LYS A 423 -5.46 13.65 8.94
CA LYS A 423 -6.89 13.45 8.63
C LYS A 423 -7.33 11.99 8.66
N THR A 424 -6.41 11.03 8.49
CA THR A 424 -6.71 9.59 8.51
C THR A 424 -6.82 9.00 9.92
N ASP A 425 -6.33 9.70 10.93
CA ASP A 425 -6.38 9.25 12.33
C ASP A 425 -7.80 8.93 12.80
N GLY A 426 -8.78 9.77 12.43
CA GLY A 426 -10.20 9.57 12.81
C GLY A 426 -10.79 8.26 12.30
N LEU A 427 -10.46 7.90 11.05
CA LEU A 427 -10.91 6.65 10.43
C LEU A 427 -10.22 5.44 11.09
N LEU A 428 -8.91 5.50 11.25
CA LEU A 428 -8.13 4.38 11.78
C LEU A 428 -8.40 4.07 13.26
N ARG A 429 -8.89 5.04 14.04
CA ARG A 429 -9.35 4.82 15.43
C ARG A 429 -10.52 3.85 15.55
N LYS A 430 -11.23 3.58 14.45
CA LYS A 430 -12.33 2.60 14.41
C LYS A 430 -11.85 1.16 14.29
N TYR A 431 -10.56 0.94 14.03
CA TYR A 431 -9.97 -0.37 13.81
C TYR A 431 -9.04 -0.78 14.95
N SER A 432 -9.11 -2.06 15.33
CA SER A 432 -8.25 -2.66 16.35
C SER A 432 -6.87 -3.01 15.83
N GLY A 433 -6.73 -3.24 14.53
CA GLY A 433 -5.44 -3.59 13.94
C GLY A 433 -5.48 -3.84 12.45
N ILE A 434 -4.29 -3.92 11.88
CA ILE A 434 -4.03 -4.32 10.50
C ILE A 434 -3.31 -5.66 10.52
N THR A 435 -3.83 -6.63 9.79
CA THR A 435 -3.15 -7.89 9.52
C THR A 435 -2.66 -7.86 8.07
N TYR A 436 -1.41 -8.24 7.85
CA TYR A 436 -0.82 -8.39 6.53
C TYR A 436 -0.31 -9.82 6.38
N SER A 437 -0.59 -10.47 5.26
CA SER A 437 -0.02 -11.76 4.89
C SER A 437 0.49 -11.75 3.45
N PHE A 438 1.51 -12.54 3.18
CA PHE A 438 2.15 -12.66 1.87
C PHE A 438 2.50 -14.12 1.58
N SER A 439 2.06 -14.63 0.42
CA SER A 439 2.32 -15.99 -0.05
C SER A 439 3.46 -16.05 -1.07
N ASP A 440 3.92 -17.25 -1.38
CA ASP A 440 4.95 -17.52 -2.40
C ASP A 440 4.48 -17.29 -3.84
N GLU A 441 3.17 -17.16 -4.04
CA GLU A 441 2.56 -16.87 -5.33
C GLU A 441 2.57 -15.37 -5.70
N GLY A 442 3.25 -14.52 -4.92
CA GLY A 442 3.24 -13.07 -5.14
C GLY A 442 1.95 -12.39 -4.67
N ARG A 443 1.08 -13.13 -3.99
CA ARG A 443 -0.18 -12.62 -3.44
C ARG A 443 0.00 -12.15 -2.02
N SER A 444 -0.61 -11.01 -1.70
CA SER A 444 -0.68 -10.51 -0.34
C SER A 444 -2.08 -10.06 0.01
N LYS A 445 -2.39 -10.14 1.29
CA LYS A 445 -3.68 -9.72 1.84
C LYS A 445 -3.46 -8.75 2.99
N ILE A 446 -4.20 -7.65 2.98
CA ILE A 446 -4.28 -6.69 4.09
C ILE A 446 -5.71 -6.73 4.63
N VAL A 447 -5.84 -6.85 5.94
CA VAL A 447 -7.14 -6.86 6.62
C VAL A 447 -7.12 -5.83 7.75
N LEU A 448 -8.06 -4.88 7.70
CA LEU A 448 -8.34 -3.97 8.80
C LEU A 448 -9.50 -4.53 9.59
N GLU A 449 -9.26 -4.86 10.88
CA GLU A 449 -10.26 -5.41 11.78
C GLU A 449 -10.92 -4.29 12.58
N PRO A 450 -12.24 -4.09 12.48
CA PRO A 450 -12.93 -3.06 13.25
C PRO A 450 -12.86 -3.37 14.76
N ILE A 451 -12.93 -2.34 15.59
CA ILE A 451 -13.10 -2.49 17.03
C ILE A 451 -14.51 -3.07 17.27
N LYS A 452 -14.57 -4.26 17.89
CA LYS A 452 -15.86 -4.85 18.27
C LYS A 452 -16.57 -3.89 19.24
N GLN A 453 -17.69 -3.35 18.82
CA GLN A 453 -18.57 -2.66 19.75
C GLN A 453 -19.09 -3.71 20.73
N VAL A 454 -18.72 -3.57 21.99
CA VAL A 454 -19.32 -4.35 23.08
C VAL A 454 -20.78 -3.90 23.17
N LYS A 455 -21.68 -4.75 22.70
CA LYS A 455 -23.13 -4.54 22.84
C LYS A 455 -23.56 -4.70 24.28
#